data_9c55bf6727436e80426346cf005d085e
#
_entry.id   9c55bf6727436e80426346cf005d085e
#
_cell.length_a   1.000
_cell.length_b   1.000
_cell.length_c   1.000
_cell.angle_alpha   90.00
_cell.angle_beta   90.00
_cell.angle_gamma   90.00
#
_symmetry.space_group_name_H-M   'P 1'
#
loop_
_entity.id
_entity.type
_entity.pdbx_description
1 polymer ?
#
loop_
_entity_poly.entity_id
_entity_poly.type
_entity_poly.pdbx_seq_one_letter_code
_entity_poly.pdbx_strand_id
1 'polypeptide(L)'
;EVGASDAFSIAQWKNISNYAEERHINVNPLVQGLGHASFILKHEKNIPLRDDPKSDWAFNPLDPETYALQFDLYLDAMEATPHGKYLHVGGDEVQTTGRNSGKSALELNLIWLNKVCAFAAQHNRIPIFWDDMPLKQAGLMEPIYDPTMSEKTVDSIWAKNEPILGKFIEQFPKNCVYMRWNYSQAESYGNGKAMDWFSTHGFAVMGATAGQTRWTLMPQRESNIDQIRVFAESSIDRNYEGLLLTLWDDDSPHFELYKRGIAAFAEYTWAGLQRDIPEFKKTFRHRFYG
;
A
#
# COMPACT_ATOMS: atom_id res chain seq x y z
N GLU A 1 -9.76 9.32 -20.85
CA GLU A 1 -9.50 10.55 -20.08
C GLU A 1 -9.98 10.33 -18.64
N VAL A 2 -9.05 10.29 -17.69
CA VAL A 2 -9.32 9.93 -16.31
C VAL A 2 -9.13 11.13 -15.37
N GLY A 3 -8.26 12.07 -15.76
CA GLY A 3 -7.94 13.24 -14.95
C GLY A 3 -9.08 14.27 -14.91
N ALA A 4 -9.17 14.98 -13.79
CA ALA A 4 -10.02 16.17 -13.68
C ALA A 4 -9.51 17.29 -14.61
N SER A 5 -10.36 18.26 -14.92
CA SER A 5 -10.01 19.36 -15.84
C SER A 5 -8.87 20.25 -15.35
N ASP A 6 -8.61 20.24 -14.05
CA ASP A 6 -7.54 20.97 -13.35
C ASP A 6 -6.38 20.08 -12.90
N ALA A 7 -6.36 18.81 -13.32
CA ALA A 7 -5.26 17.89 -13.02
C ALA A 7 -3.94 18.40 -13.63
N PHE A 8 -2.85 18.15 -12.93
CA PHE A 8 -1.52 18.41 -13.48
C PHE A 8 -1.28 17.60 -14.75
N SER A 9 -0.73 18.26 -15.77
CA SER A 9 -0.29 17.59 -16.99
C SER A 9 0.95 16.74 -16.74
N ILE A 10 1.22 15.80 -17.65
CA ILE A 10 2.46 15.00 -17.66
C ILE A 10 3.71 15.91 -17.60
N ALA A 11 3.69 17.01 -18.34
CA ALA A 11 4.81 17.98 -18.34
C ALA A 11 5.02 18.65 -16.97
N GLN A 12 3.94 19.00 -16.28
CA GLN A 12 4.04 19.56 -14.91
C GLN A 12 4.56 18.53 -13.92
N TRP A 13 4.11 17.27 -13.99
CA TRP A 13 4.63 16.21 -13.18
C TRP A 13 6.11 15.90 -13.45
N LYS A 14 6.55 15.93 -14.74
CA LYS A 14 7.97 15.82 -15.09
C LYS A 14 8.81 16.90 -14.43
N ASN A 15 8.33 18.14 -14.41
CA ASN A 15 9.03 19.25 -13.74
C ASN A 15 9.15 18.98 -12.22
N ILE A 16 8.09 18.48 -11.57
CA ILE A 16 8.11 18.11 -10.15
C ILE A 16 9.10 16.96 -9.93
N SER A 17 9.09 15.93 -10.78
CA SER A 17 10.00 14.79 -10.69
C SER A 17 11.45 15.22 -10.88
N ASN A 18 11.77 16.08 -11.81
CA ASN A 18 13.11 16.64 -12.02
C ASN A 18 13.57 17.46 -10.81
N TYR A 19 12.71 18.34 -10.30
CA TYR A 19 13.00 19.13 -9.10
C TYR A 19 13.28 18.27 -7.87
N ALA A 20 12.55 17.18 -7.73
CA ALA A 20 12.73 16.19 -6.63
C ALA A 20 14.07 15.44 -6.79
N GLU A 21 14.39 14.99 -8.01
CA GLU A 21 15.63 14.26 -8.31
C GLU A 21 16.87 15.08 -7.97
N GLU A 22 16.90 16.38 -8.29
CA GLU A 22 17.98 17.30 -7.89
C GLU A 22 18.17 17.39 -6.37
N ARG A 23 17.21 16.89 -5.58
CA ARG A 23 17.20 16.88 -4.11
C ARG A 23 17.25 15.47 -3.54
N HIS A 24 17.64 14.50 -4.38
CA HIS A 24 17.72 13.08 -4.01
C HIS A 24 16.37 12.50 -3.52
N ILE A 25 15.26 13.04 -4.01
CA ILE A 25 13.91 12.55 -3.74
C ILE A 25 13.35 11.89 -5.00
N ASN A 26 12.93 10.64 -4.85
CA ASN A 26 12.36 9.86 -5.94
C ASN A 26 10.85 9.97 -5.93
N VAL A 27 10.26 10.54 -6.99
CA VAL A 27 8.81 10.59 -7.16
C VAL A 27 8.36 9.31 -7.86
N ASN A 28 7.53 8.54 -7.19
CA ASN A 28 7.02 7.27 -7.67
C ASN A 28 5.50 7.32 -7.79
N PRO A 29 4.91 6.84 -8.90
CA PRO A 29 3.47 6.88 -9.06
C PRO A 29 2.80 5.74 -8.30
N LEU A 30 1.57 6.00 -7.82
CA LEU A 30 0.60 4.99 -7.46
C LEU A 30 -0.54 5.06 -8.46
N VAL A 31 -0.83 3.93 -9.11
CA VAL A 31 -1.98 3.77 -9.98
C VAL A 31 -2.75 2.55 -9.51
N GLN A 32 -3.89 2.77 -8.91
CA GLN A 32 -4.72 1.69 -8.38
C GLN A 32 -5.11 0.69 -9.46
N GLY A 33 -4.93 -0.58 -9.15
CA GLY A 33 -5.27 -1.69 -10.04
C GLY A 33 -5.86 -2.86 -9.29
N LEU A 34 -6.57 -3.67 -10.01
CA LEU A 34 -7.51 -4.69 -9.62
C LEU A 34 -8.72 -4.11 -8.88
N GLY A 35 -8.54 -3.59 -7.67
CA GLY A 35 -9.54 -2.85 -6.89
C GLY A 35 -9.40 -1.34 -6.96
N HIS A 36 -10.26 -0.63 -6.21
CA HIS A 36 -10.32 0.84 -6.19
C HIS A 36 -10.40 1.47 -7.60
N ALA A 37 -10.99 0.75 -8.55
CA ALA A 37 -10.95 1.08 -9.98
C ALA A 37 -12.09 2.00 -10.44
N SER A 38 -12.92 2.52 -9.52
CA SER A 38 -14.08 3.36 -9.84
C SER A 38 -13.70 4.64 -10.59
N PHE A 39 -12.47 5.15 -10.39
CA PHE A 39 -12.00 6.34 -11.10
C PHE A 39 -12.03 6.16 -12.63
N ILE A 40 -11.93 4.93 -13.14
CA ILE A 40 -11.95 4.60 -14.55
C ILE A 40 -13.12 3.69 -14.94
N LEU A 41 -13.51 2.75 -14.09
CA LEU A 41 -14.59 1.79 -14.39
C LEU A 41 -15.99 2.41 -14.31
N LYS A 42 -16.15 3.60 -13.72
CA LYS A 42 -17.42 4.35 -13.74
C LYS A 42 -17.87 4.75 -15.13
N HIS A 43 -16.94 4.88 -16.09
CA HIS A 43 -17.27 5.26 -17.47
C HIS A 43 -17.92 4.12 -18.23
N GLU A 44 -19.02 4.40 -18.95
CA GLU A 44 -19.82 3.41 -19.66
C GLU A 44 -19.00 2.53 -20.62
N LYS A 45 -18.04 3.13 -21.33
CA LYS A 45 -17.15 2.39 -22.26
C LYS A 45 -16.32 1.29 -21.58
N ASN A 46 -16.11 1.41 -20.27
CA ASN A 46 -15.28 0.49 -19.47
C ASN A 46 -16.11 -0.54 -18.67
N ILE A 47 -17.45 -0.51 -18.76
CA ILE A 47 -18.32 -1.52 -18.12
C ILE A 47 -17.92 -2.96 -18.51
N PRO A 48 -17.54 -3.25 -19.76
CA PRO A 48 -17.10 -4.60 -20.14
C PRO A 48 -15.88 -5.10 -19.35
N LEU A 49 -15.07 -4.21 -18.76
CA LEU A 49 -13.87 -4.58 -18.02
C LEU A 49 -14.12 -4.87 -16.53
N ARG A 50 -15.32 -4.62 -16.03
CA ARG A 50 -15.69 -4.88 -14.63
C ARG A 50 -15.74 -6.37 -14.33
N ASP A 51 -15.29 -6.78 -13.16
CA ASP A 51 -15.47 -8.15 -12.67
C ASP A 51 -16.96 -8.46 -12.41
N ASP A 52 -17.62 -7.60 -11.62
CA ASP A 52 -19.08 -7.54 -11.53
C ASP A 52 -19.60 -6.40 -12.42
N PRO A 53 -20.41 -6.68 -13.46
CA PRO A 53 -20.96 -5.63 -14.33
C PRO A 53 -21.73 -4.53 -13.59
N LYS A 54 -22.25 -4.81 -12.39
CA LYS A 54 -23.02 -3.87 -11.57
C LYS A 54 -22.16 -3.00 -10.66
N SER A 55 -20.88 -3.32 -10.53
CA SER A 55 -19.94 -2.62 -9.65
C SER A 55 -18.76 -2.09 -10.44
N ASP A 56 -18.40 -0.85 -10.23
CA ASP A 56 -17.22 -0.22 -10.81
C ASP A 56 -15.96 -0.36 -9.93
N TRP A 57 -16.03 -1.19 -8.87
CA TRP A 57 -14.96 -1.34 -7.89
C TRP A 57 -13.75 -2.09 -8.40
N ALA A 58 -13.95 -3.17 -9.18
CA ALA A 58 -12.90 -4.09 -9.57
C ALA A 58 -12.87 -4.40 -11.05
N PHE A 59 -11.66 -4.52 -11.60
CA PHE A 59 -11.42 -5.08 -12.91
C PHE A 59 -11.60 -6.60 -12.92
N ASN A 60 -12.02 -7.14 -14.08
CA ASN A 60 -11.93 -8.57 -14.36
C ASN A 60 -10.48 -8.97 -14.68
N PRO A 61 -9.78 -9.72 -13.81
CA PRO A 61 -8.38 -10.08 -14.03
C PRO A 61 -8.14 -11.09 -15.16
N LEU A 62 -9.21 -11.66 -15.72
CA LEU A 62 -9.12 -12.61 -16.84
C LEU A 62 -9.33 -11.95 -18.21
N ASP A 63 -9.75 -10.69 -18.24
CA ASP A 63 -9.99 -9.98 -19.48
C ASP A 63 -8.68 -9.33 -19.99
N PRO A 64 -8.21 -9.64 -21.22
CA PRO A 64 -7.02 -9.02 -21.78
C PRO A 64 -7.08 -7.50 -21.90
N GLU A 65 -8.26 -6.94 -22.17
CA GLU A 65 -8.47 -5.51 -22.32
C GLU A 65 -8.30 -4.75 -20.99
N THR A 66 -8.48 -5.45 -19.84
CA THR A 66 -8.12 -4.90 -18.53
C THR A 66 -6.66 -4.48 -18.51
N TYR A 67 -5.78 -5.32 -19.03
CA TYR A 67 -4.33 -5.03 -19.03
C TYR A 67 -3.95 -3.98 -20.06
N ALA A 68 -4.58 -3.98 -21.23
CA ALA A 68 -4.36 -2.94 -22.21
C ALA A 68 -4.64 -1.56 -21.59
N LEU A 69 -5.77 -1.39 -20.91
CA LEU A 69 -6.14 -0.15 -20.25
C LEU A 69 -5.22 0.20 -19.07
N GLN A 70 -4.94 -0.76 -18.18
CA GLN A 70 -4.07 -0.52 -17.02
C GLN A 70 -2.64 -0.16 -17.44
N PHE A 71 -2.11 -0.81 -18.45
CA PHE A 71 -0.74 -0.57 -18.92
C PHE A 71 -0.62 0.81 -19.57
N ASP A 72 -1.64 1.30 -20.28
CA ASP A 72 -1.67 2.68 -20.77
C ASP A 72 -1.60 3.68 -19.61
N LEU A 73 -2.37 3.45 -18.54
CA LEU A 73 -2.30 4.30 -17.34
C LEU A 73 -0.91 4.26 -16.67
N TYR A 74 -0.29 3.09 -16.62
CA TYR A 74 1.05 2.93 -16.06
C TYR A 74 2.10 3.65 -16.91
N LEU A 75 1.99 3.61 -18.24
CA LEU A 75 2.89 4.31 -19.14
C LEU A 75 2.80 5.83 -18.93
N ASP A 76 1.60 6.39 -18.88
CA ASP A 76 1.40 7.81 -18.61
C ASP A 76 1.98 8.23 -17.25
N ALA A 77 1.74 7.43 -16.21
CA ALA A 77 2.24 7.67 -14.86
C ALA A 77 3.77 7.59 -14.78
N MET A 78 4.38 6.62 -15.47
CA MET A 78 5.84 6.48 -15.53
C MET A 78 6.48 7.57 -16.38
N GLU A 79 5.81 8.01 -17.46
CA GLU A 79 6.24 9.16 -18.24
C GLU A 79 6.22 10.45 -17.41
N ALA A 80 5.22 10.62 -16.57
CA ALA A 80 5.10 11.75 -15.64
C ALA A 80 6.18 11.75 -14.54
N THR A 81 6.72 10.58 -14.20
CA THR A 81 7.73 10.39 -13.14
C THR A 81 8.99 9.69 -13.65
N PRO A 82 9.77 10.31 -14.55
CA PRO A 82 10.86 9.66 -15.27
C PRO A 82 11.98 9.11 -14.38
N HIS A 83 12.20 9.69 -13.20
CA HIS A 83 13.22 9.27 -12.24
C HIS A 83 12.69 8.28 -11.18
N GLY A 84 11.42 7.89 -11.26
CA GLY A 84 10.82 6.97 -10.31
C GLY A 84 11.47 5.59 -10.36
N LYS A 85 11.70 5.01 -9.20
CA LYS A 85 12.23 3.65 -9.03
C LYS A 85 11.09 2.63 -8.94
N TYR A 86 10.00 3.01 -8.33
CA TYR A 86 8.86 2.15 -8.03
C TYR A 86 7.64 2.49 -8.87
N LEU A 87 6.76 1.49 -9.02
CA LEU A 87 5.38 1.65 -9.48
C LEU A 87 4.46 0.97 -8.45
N HIS A 88 3.71 1.75 -7.68
CA HIS A 88 2.75 1.17 -6.77
C HIS A 88 1.48 0.80 -7.53
N VAL A 89 1.15 -0.49 -7.55
CA VAL A 89 0.06 -1.03 -8.36
C VAL A 89 -1.26 -1.20 -7.58
N GLY A 90 -1.28 -0.86 -6.28
CA GLY A 90 -2.45 -1.02 -5.43
C GLY A 90 -2.70 -2.48 -5.06
N GLY A 91 -3.90 -2.99 -5.33
CA GLY A 91 -4.29 -4.38 -5.14
C GLY A 91 -4.98 -4.68 -3.82
N ASP A 92 -5.24 -3.64 -3.02
CA ASP A 92 -5.90 -3.72 -1.73
C ASP A 92 -7.44 -3.79 -1.83
N GLU A 93 -8.05 -4.25 -0.74
CA GLU A 93 -9.49 -4.24 -0.47
C GLU A 93 -10.38 -4.75 -1.61
N VAL A 94 -9.90 -5.72 -2.38
CA VAL A 94 -10.58 -6.23 -3.57
C VAL A 94 -10.73 -7.75 -3.56
N GLN A 95 -11.91 -8.21 -3.88
CA GLN A 95 -12.17 -9.63 -4.13
C GLN A 95 -12.85 -9.77 -5.49
N THR A 96 -12.22 -10.52 -6.38
CA THR A 96 -12.73 -10.79 -7.73
C THR A 96 -13.22 -12.22 -7.86
N THR A 97 -14.13 -12.44 -8.79
CA THR A 97 -14.70 -13.75 -9.14
C THR A 97 -14.26 -14.24 -10.52
N GLY A 98 -13.61 -13.35 -11.29
CA GLY A 98 -13.32 -13.61 -12.71
C GLY A 98 -14.60 -13.91 -13.50
N ARG A 99 -15.69 -13.20 -13.19
CA ARG A 99 -17.04 -13.45 -13.70
C ARG A 99 -17.50 -14.90 -13.50
N ASN A 100 -17.31 -15.41 -12.29
CA ASN A 100 -17.64 -16.77 -11.89
C ASN A 100 -16.84 -17.85 -12.67
N SER A 101 -15.58 -17.58 -12.92
CA SER A 101 -14.66 -18.48 -13.64
C SER A 101 -14.38 -19.82 -12.95
N GLY A 102 -14.79 -19.96 -11.68
CA GLY A 102 -14.45 -21.11 -10.84
C GLY A 102 -13.06 -21.04 -10.20
N LYS A 103 -12.25 -20.02 -10.50
CA LYS A 103 -10.97 -19.78 -9.83
C LYS A 103 -11.18 -19.14 -8.46
N SER A 104 -10.29 -19.46 -7.52
CA SER A 104 -10.28 -18.80 -6.22
C SER A 104 -9.87 -17.33 -6.37
N ALA A 105 -10.31 -16.49 -5.42
CA ALA A 105 -9.93 -15.08 -5.41
C ALA A 105 -8.41 -14.88 -5.28
N LEU A 106 -7.71 -15.78 -4.56
CA LEU A 106 -6.25 -15.77 -4.47
C LEU A 106 -5.59 -16.06 -5.83
N GLU A 107 -6.08 -17.07 -6.58
CA GLU A 107 -5.58 -17.34 -7.94
C GLU A 107 -5.76 -16.14 -8.85
N LEU A 108 -6.94 -15.51 -8.82
CA LEU A 108 -7.26 -14.34 -9.65
C LEU A 108 -6.36 -13.15 -9.30
N ASN A 109 -6.14 -12.91 -8.01
CA ASN A 109 -5.23 -11.87 -7.53
C ASN A 109 -3.80 -12.11 -8.03
N LEU A 110 -3.29 -13.34 -7.91
CA LEU A 110 -1.93 -13.69 -8.37
C LEU A 110 -1.79 -13.66 -9.90
N ILE A 111 -2.81 -14.04 -10.67
CA ILE A 111 -2.81 -13.89 -12.13
C ILE A 111 -2.63 -12.42 -12.51
N TRP A 112 -3.40 -11.53 -11.88
CA TRP A 112 -3.26 -10.10 -12.10
C TRP A 112 -1.90 -9.58 -11.67
N LEU A 113 -1.47 -9.89 -10.45
CA LEU A 113 -0.21 -9.41 -9.88
C LEU A 113 1.00 -9.81 -10.75
N ASN A 114 1.04 -11.05 -11.24
CA ASN A 114 2.12 -11.50 -12.12
C ASN A 114 2.19 -10.68 -13.42
N LYS A 115 1.05 -10.35 -14.02
CA LYS A 115 1.02 -9.56 -15.26
C LYS A 115 1.50 -8.13 -15.05
N VAL A 116 1.03 -7.46 -13.98
CA VAL A 116 1.46 -6.09 -13.69
C VAL A 116 2.92 -6.02 -13.25
N CYS A 117 3.40 -7.03 -12.50
CA CYS A 117 4.82 -7.12 -12.11
C CYS A 117 5.74 -7.37 -13.31
N ALA A 118 5.34 -8.22 -14.25
CA ALA A 118 6.10 -8.44 -15.47
C ALA A 118 6.16 -7.17 -16.33
N PHE A 119 5.06 -6.44 -16.46
CA PHE A 119 5.02 -5.18 -17.17
C PHE A 119 5.90 -4.11 -16.51
N ALA A 120 5.82 -3.92 -15.20
CA ALA A 120 6.65 -2.98 -14.48
C ALA A 120 8.15 -3.26 -14.65
N ALA A 121 8.55 -4.54 -14.60
CA ALA A 121 9.93 -4.97 -14.82
C ALA A 121 10.43 -4.66 -16.24
N GLN A 122 9.61 -4.80 -17.28
CA GLN A 122 9.95 -4.43 -18.66
C GLN A 122 10.24 -2.93 -18.80
N HIS A 123 9.69 -2.11 -17.90
CA HIS A 123 9.90 -0.67 -17.84
C HIS A 123 10.87 -0.23 -16.75
N ASN A 124 11.69 -1.15 -16.22
CA ASN A 124 12.67 -0.90 -15.17
C ASN A 124 12.06 -0.30 -13.88
N ARG A 125 10.84 -0.68 -13.55
CA ARG A 125 10.17 -0.30 -12.29
C ARG A 125 10.04 -1.52 -11.38
N ILE A 126 10.21 -1.28 -10.08
CA ILE A 126 9.93 -2.26 -9.04
C ILE A 126 8.47 -2.07 -8.62
N PRO A 127 7.59 -3.06 -8.82
CA PRO A 127 6.21 -2.94 -8.38
C PRO A 127 6.11 -2.98 -6.87
N ILE A 128 5.18 -2.18 -6.30
CA ILE A 128 4.76 -2.27 -4.91
C ILE A 128 3.29 -2.68 -4.88
N PHE A 129 2.96 -3.64 -4.03
CA PHE A 129 1.63 -4.22 -3.92
C PHE A 129 1.20 -4.26 -2.45
N TRP A 130 -0.07 -3.89 -2.16
CA TRP A 130 -0.64 -4.07 -0.83
C TRP A 130 -0.90 -5.55 -0.55
N ASP A 131 -0.35 -6.08 0.54
CA ASP A 131 -0.33 -7.52 0.81
C ASP A 131 -1.58 -8.07 1.52
N ASP A 132 -2.58 -7.23 1.78
CA ASP A 132 -3.77 -7.59 2.57
C ASP A 132 -4.63 -8.69 1.93
N MET A 133 -4.81 -8.65 0.61
CA MET A 133 -5.74 -9.57 -0.03
C MET A 133 -5.31 -11.03 0.00
N PRO A 134 -4.06 -11.42 -0.30
CA PRO A 134 -3.60 -12.79 -0.09
C PRO A 134 -3.80 -13.29 1.33
N LEU A 135 -3.50 -12.47 2.33
CA LEU A 135 -3.68 -12.81 3.74
C LEU A 135 -5.16 -12.94 4.12
N LYS A 136 -6.00 -12.03 3.63
CA LYS A 136 -7.46 -12.10 3.82
C LYS A 136 -8.06 -13.37 3.23
N GLN A 137 -7.66 -13.71 2.03
CA GLN A 137 -8.15 -14.88 1.31
C GLN A 137 -7.67 -16.19 1.93
N ALA A 138 -6.54 -16.16 2.65
CA ALA A 138 -6.06 -17.27 3.46
C ALA A 138 -6.67 -17.30 4.88
N GLY A 139 -7.47 -16.31 5.29
CA GLY A 139 -8.05 -16.25 6.64
C GLY A 139 -7.07 -15.82 7.73
N LEU A 140 -6.10 -14.97 7.38
CA LEU A 140 -5.02 -14.51 8.25
C LEU A 140 -5.15 -13.03 8.67
N MET A 141 -6.27 -12.35 8.33
CA MET A 141 -6.42 -10.91 8.63
C MET A 141 -6.73 -10.63 10.10
N GLU A 142 -7.55 -11.45 10.76
CA GLU A 142 -7.97 -11.20 12.14
C GLU A 142 -6.79 -11.03 13.09
N PRO A 143 -5.78 -11.93 13.11
CA PRO A 143 -4.61 -11.78 13.98
C PRO A 143 -3.80 -10.50 13.75
N ILE A 144 -3.85 -9.93 12.55
CA ILE A 144 -3.09 -8.73 12.18
C ILE A 144 -3.63 -7.50 12.92
N TYR A 145 -4.93 -7.45 13.15
CA TYR A 145 -5.63 -6.30 13.73
C TYR A 145 -6.10 -6.50 15.17
N ASP A 146 -5.71 -7.61 15.81
CA ASP A 146 -6.03 -7.87 17.21
C ASP A 146 -4.77 -7.96 18.10
N PRO A 147 -4.35 -6.84 18.74
CA PRO A 147 -3.18 -6.83 19.61
C PRO A 147 -3.42 -7.55 20.93
N THR A 148 -4.66 -7.95 21.24
CA THR A 148 -5.01 -8.67 22.47
C THR A 148 -4.90 -10.18 22.31
N MET A 149 -4.79 -10.65 21.06
CA MET A 149 -4.69 -12.06 20.74
C MET A 149 -3.33 -12.61 21.20
N SER A 150 -3.35 -13.70 21.98
CA SER A 150 -2.10 -14.32 22.45
C SER A 150 -1.29 -14.88 21.28
N GLU A 151 0.04 -14.87 21.37
CA GLU A 151 0.94 -15.45 20.37
C GLU A 151 0.57 -16.89 20.05
N LYS A 152 0.26 -17.69 21.07
CA LYS A 152 -0.17 -19.08 20.90
C LYS A 152 -1.45 -19.20 20.04
N THR A 153 -2.38 -18.29 20.21
CA THR A 153 -3.61 -18.25 19.40
C THR A 153 -3.31 -17.88 17.96
N VAL A 154 -2.51 -16.84 17.77
CA VAL A 154 -2.05 -16.41 16.44
C VAL A 154 -1.32 -17.55 15.73
N ASP A 155 -0.38 -18.22 16.42
CA ASP A 155 0.36 -19.35 15.86
C ASP A 155 -0.55 -20.51 15.44
N SER A 156 -1.58 -20.78 16.23
CA SER A 156 -2.56 -21.81 15.90
C SER A 156 -3.36 -21.45 14.63
N ILE A 157 -3.76 -20.19 14.48
CA ILE A 157 -4.46 -19.71 13.29
C ILE A 157 -3.54 -19.79 12.07
N TRP A 158 -2.29 -19.38 12.21
CA TRP A 158 -1.29 -19.46 11.14
C TRP A 158 -1.02 -20.91 10.73
N ALA A 159 -0.78 -21.81 11.67
CA ALA A 159 -0.54 -23.23 11.39
C ALA A 159 -1.69 -23.88 10.60
N LYS A 160 -2.93 -23.44 10.84
CA LYS A 160 -4.13 -23.92 10.12
C LYS A 160 -4.24 -23.32 8.70
N ASN A 161 -3.93 -22.06 8.52
CA ASN A 161 -4.30 -21.28 7.35
C ASN A 161 -3.12 -21.01 6.41
N GLU A 162 -1.88 -20.96 6.91
CA GLU A 162 -0.68 -20.74 6.10
C GLU A 162 -0.57 -21.71 4.91
N PRO A 163 -0.95 -23.00 5.00
CA PRO A 163 -0.92 -23.91 3.86
C PRO A 163 -1.72 -23.44 2.64
N ILE A 164 -2.68 -22.53 2.83
CA ILE A 164 -3.42 -21.92 1.71
C ILE A 164 -2.50 -21.01 0.90
N LEU A 165 -1.67 -20.21 1.58
CA LEU A 165 -0.64 -19.38 0.90
C LEU A 165 0.47 -20.25 0.33
N GLY A 166 0.96 -21.22 1.12
CA GLY A 166 2.03 -22.14 0.73
C GLY A 166 1.74 -22.89 -0.57
N LYS A 167 0.49 -23.26 -0.80
CA LYS A 167 0.04 -23.88 -2.06
C LYS A 167 0.34 -23.04 -3.31
N PHE A 168 0.37 -21.72 -3.16
CA PHE A 168 0.59 -20.77 -4.24
C PHE A 168 1.94 -20.09 -4.19
N ILE A 169 2.85 -20.49 -3.31
CA ILE A 169 4.11 -19.77 -3.02
C ILE A 169 4.93 -19.48 -4.29
N GLU A 170 4.99 -20.43 -5.23
CA GLU A 170 5.74 -20.26 -6.48
C GLU A 170 5.06 -19.28 -7.47
N GLN A 171 3.82 -18.90 -7.20
CA GLN A 171 3.06 -17.96 -8.03
C GLN A 171 3.18 -16.51 -7.54
N PHE A 172 3.72 -16.29 -6.34
CA PHE A 172 3.99 -14.95 -5.83
C PHE A 172 5.19 -14.35 -6.57
N PRO A 173 5.03 -13.18 -7.25
CA PRO A 173 6.16 -12.53 -7.93
C PRO A 173 7.26 -12.12 -6.96
N LYS A 174 8.52 -12.52 -7.25
CA LYS A 174 9.68 -12.17 -6.41
C LYS A 174 10.28 -10.80 -6.73
N ASN A 175 9.89 -10.20 -7.84
CA ASN A 175 10.29 -8.85 -8.24
C ASN A 175 9.30 -7.77 -7.77
N CYS A 176 8.58 -8.04 -6.69
CA CYS A 176 7.56 -7.16 -6.12
C CYS A 176 7.88 -6.89 -4.64
N VAL A 177 7.60 -5.68 -4.19
CA VAL A 177 7.59 -5.33 -2.77
C VAL A 177 6.20 -5.55 -2.21
N TYR A 178 6.10 -6.37 -1.19
CA TYR A 178 4.86 -6.64 -0.46
C TYR A 178 4.74 -5.64 0.68
N MET A 179 3.77 -4.74 0.59
CA MET A 179 3.63 -3.64 1.54
C MET A 179 2.48 -3.92 2.50
N ARG A 180 2.82 -4.02 3.79
CA ARG A 180 1.86 -4.19 4.88
C ARG A 180 1.37 -2.85 5.39
N TRP A 181 0.09 -2.55 5.24
CA TRP A 181 -0.52 -1.39 5.90
C TRP A 181 -1.18 -1.78 7.22
N ASN A 182 -0.88 -1.01 8.28
CA ASN A 182 -1.55 -1.10 9.57
C ASN A 182 -1.45 0.25 10.28
N TYR A 183 -2.59 0.89 10.52
CA TYR A 183 -2.65 2.27 10.99
C TYR A 183 -2.99 2.39 12.48
N SER A 184 -3.36 1.30 13.13
CA SER A 184 -3.90 1.35 14.50
C SER A 184 -3.49 0.20 15.41
N GLN A 185 -2.86 -0.85 14.89
CA GLN A 185 -2.51 -2.07 15.61
C GLN A 185 -1.15 -2.63 15.16
N ALA A 186 -0.19 -1.75 14.88
CA ALA A 186 1.12 -2.12 14.36
C ALA A 186 1.90 -3.03 15.33
N GLU A 187 1.59 -2.96 16.63
CA GLU A 187 2.17 -3.76 17.70
C GLU A 187 1.64 -5.19 17.76
N SER A 188 0.58 -5.54 17.04
CA SER A 188 0.03 -6.90 17.10
C SER A 188 1.05 -7.93 16.65
N TYR A 189 1.15 -9.04 17.38
CA TYR A 189 2.02 -10.16 17.02
C TYR A 189 1.70 -10.69 15.61
N GLY A 190 0.41 -10.74 15.26
CA GLY A 190 -0.05 -11.16 13.94
C GLY A 190 0.41 -10.24 12.80
N ASN A 191 0.55 -8.93 13.06
CA ASN A 191 1.08 -7.98 12.06
C ASN A 191 2.56 -8.29 11.74
N GLY A 192 3.39 -8.44 12.77
CA GLY A 192 4.78 -8.83 12.60
C GLY A 192 4.91 -10.19 11.90
N LYS A 193 4.14 -11.18 12.32
CA LYS A 193 4.16 -12.52 11.74
C LYS A 193 3.77 -12.55 10.26
N ALA A 194 2.83 -11.71 9.83
CA ALA A 194 2.46 -11.59 8.43
C ALA A 194 3.62 -11.04 7.57
N MET A 195 4.29 -9.99 8.05
CA MET A 195 5.46 -9.43 7.37
C MET A 195 6.63 -10.41 7.35
N ASP A 196 6.89 -11.08 8.48
CA ASP A 196 7.94 -12.09 8.60
C ASP A 196 7.70 -13.30 7.67
N TRP A 197 6.45 -13.66 7.42
CA TRP A 197 6.13 -14.72 6.47
C TRP A 197 6.63 -14.37 5.06
N PHE A 198 6.33 -13.19 4.55
CA PHE A 198 6.83 -12.75 3.25
C PHE A 198 8.37 -12.67 3.25
N SER A 199 8.97 -12.04 4.24
CA SER A 199 10.42 -11.87 4.34
C SER A 199 11.17 -13.21 4.38
N THR A 200 10.71 -14.17 5.19
CA THR A 200 11.34 -15.50 5.32
C THR A 200 11.20 -16.37 4.06
N HIS A 201 10.22 -16.08 3.20
CA HIS A 201 10.07 -16.71 1.90
C HIS A 201 10.84 -15.98 0.78
N GLY A 202 11.67 -14.98 1.14
CA GLY A 202 12.54 -14.26 0.21
C GLY A 202 11.85 -13.18 -0.61
N PHE A 203 10.74 -12.65 -0.13
CA PHE A 203 10.07 -11.49 -0.72
C PHE A 203 10.56 -10.19 -0.07
N ALA A 204 10.65 -9.13 -0.85
CA ALA A 204 10.90 -7.80 -0.33
C ALA A 204 9.67 -7.29 0.40
N VAL A 205 9.85 -6.74 1.61
CA VAL A 205 8.77 -6.29 2.49
C VAL A 205 8.97 -4.84 2.88
N MET A 206 7.90 -4.07 2.85
CA MET A 206 7.82 -2.72 3.42
C MET A 206 6.61 -2.62 4.35
N GLY A 207 6.72 -1.77 5.36
CA GLY A 207 5.58 -1.35 6.17
C GLY A 207 4.91 -0.09 5.63
N ALA A 208 3.66 0.13 6.01
CA ALA A 208 2.94 1.39 5.78
C ALA A 208 2.13 1.78 7.01
N THR A 209 2.46 2.93 7.58
CA THR A 209 1.74 3.54 8.68
C THR A 209 1.01 4.80 8.22
N ALA A 210 0.15 5.41 9.04
CA ALA A 210 -0.61 6.59 8.65
C ALA A 210 -0.27 7.82 9.48
N GLY A 211 -0.13 8.96 8.80
CA GLY A 211 -0.02 10.27 9.43
C GLY A 211 -1.36 10.81 9.95
N GLN A 212 -2.44 10.21 9.50
CA GLN A 212 -3.82 10.44 10.00
C GLN A 212 -4.55 9.11 10.10
N THR A 213 -5.60 9.06 10.89
CA THR A 213 -6.39 7.84 11.09
C THR A 213 -7.85 7.97 10.79
N ARG A 214 -8.31 8.94 10.14
CA ARG A 214 -9.71 9.06 9.64
C ARG A 214 -10.06 10.50 9.28
N TRP A 215 -11.01 10.57 8.38
CA TRP A 215 -11.84 11.65 7.95
C TRP A 215 -12.53 12.36 9.11
N THR A 216 -11.95 13.35 9.64
CA THR A 216 -12.57 14.28 10.56
C THR A 216 -11.87 15.62 10.46
N LEU A 217 -12.49 16.66 10.98
CA LEU A 217 -11.86 17.97 11.13
C LEU A 217 -10.52 17.92 11.90
N MET A 218 -10.28 16.83 12.64
CA MET A 218 -9.04 16.54 13.36
C MET A 218 -8.53 15.15 12.98
N PRO A 219 -7.84 15.01 11.83
CA PRO A 219 -7.44 13.72 11.28
C PRO A 219 -6.40 12.98 12.11
N GLN A 220 -5.77 13.63 13.07
CA GLN A 220 -4.76 13.00 13.93
C GLN A 220 -5.31 12.67 15.31
N ARG A 221 -5.22 11.39 15.67
CA ARG A 221 -5.42 10.92 17.05
C ARG A 221 -4.09 10.93 17.80
N GLU A 222 -4.13 10.93 19.12
CA GLU A 222 -2.93 10.78 19.94
C GLU A 222 -2.18 9.49 19.66
N SER A 223 -2.91 8.40 19.40
CA SER A 223 -2.34 7.09 19.06
C SER A 223 -1.57 7.03 17.73
N ASN A 224 -1.75 7.97 16.81
CA ASN A 224 -1.02 7.96 15.54
C ASN A 224 0.50 7.96 15.72
N ILE A 225 0.99 8.78 16.65
CA ILE A 225 2.42 8.89 16.91
C ILE A 225 2.96 7.58 17.48
N ASP A 226 2.19 6.93 18.38
CA ASP A 226 2.53 5.62 18.92
C ASP A 226 2.63 4.58 17.80
N GLN A 227 1.66 4.54 16.89
CA GLN A 227 1.65 3.60 15.78
C GLN A 227 2.80 3.82 14.79
N ILE A 228 3.11 5.08 14.47
CA ILE A 228 4.28 5.43 13.65
C ILE A 228 5.56 4.95 14.31
N ARG A 229 5.73 5.21 15.60
CA ARG A 229 6.90 4.81 16.37
C ARG A 229 7.07 3.30 16.42
N VAL A 230 6.02 2.57 16.79
CA VAL A 230 6.05 1.10 16.88
C VAL A 230 6.34 0.45 15.52
N PHE A 231 5.74 0.98 14.47
CA PHE A 231 5.99 0.43 13.13
C PHE A 231 7.40 0.74 12.63
N ALA A 232 7.94 1.93 12.95
CA ALA A 232 9.33 2.26 12.64
C ALA A 232 10.31 1.33 13.36
N GLU A 233 10.11 1.10 14.67
CA GLU A 233 10.87 0.14 15.47
C GLU A 233 10.85 -1.25 14.84
N SER A 234 9.67 -1.77 14.61
CA SER A 234 9.47 -3.10 14.02
C SER A 234 10.14 -3.25 12.66
N SER A 235 10.10 -2.21 11.83
CA SER A 235 10.71 -2.23 10.50
C SER A 235 12.24 -2.19 10.55
N ILE A 236 12.80 -1.42 11.49
CA ILE A 236 14.25 -1.33 11.71
C ILE A 236 14.78 -2.66 12.26
N ASP A 237 14.16 -3.18 13.31
CA ASP A 237 14.61 -4.40 14.00
C ASP A 237 14.58 -5.63 13.08
N ARG A 238 13.64 -5.69 12.16
CA ARG A 238 13.50 -6.77 11.19
C ARG A 238 14.21 -6.53 9.87
N ASN A 239 14.86 -5.36 9.72
CA ASN A 239 15.59 -4.98 8.51
C ASN A 239 14.73 -5.10 7.24
N TYR A 240 13.49 -4.60 7.29
CA TYR A 240 12.65 -4.51 6.10
C TYR A 240 13.17 -3.45 5.13
N GLU A 241 12.74 -3.52 3.85
CA GLU A 241 13.17 -2.59 2.79
C GLU A 241 12.87 -1.11 3.09
N GLY A 242 11.85 -0.85 3.93
CA GLY A 242 11.48 0.50 4.33
C GLY A 242 10.14 0.61 5.01
N LEU A 243 9.76 1.85 5.28
CA LEU A 243 8.47 2.22 5.83
C LEU A 243 7.89 3.40 5.04
N LEU A 244 6.61 3.33 4.70
CA LEU A 244 5.85 4.39 4.04
C LEU A 244 4.94 5.09 5.06
N LEU A 245 4.82 6.42 4.96
CA LEU A 245 3.76 7.17 5.63
C LEU A 245 2.63 7.44 4.65
N THR A 246 1.45 6.93 4.92
CA THR A 246 0.25 7.28 4.16
C THR A 246 -0.39 8.55 4.71
N LEU A 247 -0.93 9.36 3.81
CA LEU A 247 -1.71 10.55 4.12
C LEU A 247 -3.02 10.47 3.31
N TRP A 248 -3.96 9.65 3.82
CA TRP A 248 -5.27 9.50 3.19
C TRP A 248 -6.13 10.73 3.51
N ASP A 249 -6.51 11.44 2.48
CA ASP A 249 -7.30 12.66 2.58
C ASP A 249 -8.80 12.37 2.44
N ASP A 250 -9.27 11.39 3.22
CA ASP A 250 -10.68 11.02 3.23
C ASP A 250 -11.48 12.11 3.97
N ASP A 251 -12.03 13.07 3.25
CA ASP A 251 -12.84 14.18 3.76
C ASP A 251 -12.10 15.15 4.74
N SER A 252 -10.78 15.16 4.75
CA SER A 252 -10.02 16.11 5.58
C SER A 252 -9.70 17.40 4.80
N PRO A 253 -10.17 18.57 5.26
CA PRO A 253 -10.06 19.80 4.50
C PRO A 253 -8.69 20.49 4.62
N HIS A 254 -7.79 20.02 5.52
CA HIS A 254 -6.59 20.79 5.88
C HIS A 254 -5.32 19.94 5.96
N PHE A 255 -4.48 20.01 4.95
CA PHE A 255 -3.17 19.35 4.92
C PHE A 255 -2.27 19.76 6.10
N GLU A 256 -2.41 20.98 6.62
CA GLU A 256 -1.67 21.45 7.79
C GLU A 256 -1.77 20.52 9.00
N LEU A 257 -2.90 19.84 9.16
CA LEU A 257 -3.13 18.92 10.27
C LEU A 257 -2.28 17.64 10.19
N TYR A 258 -1.70 17.33 9.04
CA TYR A 258 -0.82 16.16 8.86
C TYR A 258 0.63 16.43 9.28
N LYS A 259 1.03 17.69 9.43
CA LYS A 259 2.43 18.07 9.74
C LYS A 259 2.99 17.37 10.96
N ARG A 260 2.18 17.15 12.00
CA ARG A 260 2.64 16.45 13.21
C ARG A 260 2.94 14.98 12.91
N GLY A 261 2.11 14.30 12.15
CA GLY A 261 2.34 12.92 11.71
C GLY A 261 3.58 12.80 10.81
N ILE A 262 3.74 13.73 9.86
CA ILE A 262 4.92 13.79 8.98
C ILE A 262 6.19 13.99 9.80
N ALA A 263 6.19 14.91 10.77
CA ALA A 263 7.33 15.17 11.63
C ALA A 263 7.65 13.97 12.54
N ALA A 264 6.62 13.29 13.08
CA ALA A 264 6.81 12.08 13.87
C ALA A 264 7.41 10.95 13.03
N PHE A 265 6.92 10.76 11.82
CA PHE A 265 7.48 9.78 10.90
C PHE A 265 8.96 10.06 10.61
N ALA A 266 9.29 11.29 10.25
CA ALA A 266 10.67 11.70 10.00
C ALA A 266 11.57 11.49 11.24
N GLU A 267 11.09 11.83 12.44
CA GLU A 267 11.84 11.64 13.69
C GLU A 267 12.14 10.16 13.93
N TYR A 268 11.12 9.30 13.95
CA TYR A 268 11.28 7.90 14.36
C TYR A 268 11.92 7.01 13.29
N THR A 269 11.79 7.36 12.02
CA THR A 269 12.48 6.62 10.94
C THR A 269 13.95 7.04 10.80
N TRP A 270 14.30 8.28 11.16
CA TRP A 270 15.68 8.79 11.07
C TRP A 270 16.48 8.56 12.34
N ALA A 271 15.95 8.96 13.50
CA ALA A 271 16.63 8.94 14.77
C ALA A 271 16.35 7.67 15.62
N GLY A 272 15.46 6.81 15.17
CA GLY A 272 15.01 5.65 15.93
C GLY A 272 14.21 6.07 17.18
N LEU A 273 14.23 5.24 18.22
CA LEU A 273 13.37 5.40 19.40
C LEU A 273 13.95 6.26 20.52
N GLN A 274 15.00 7.00 20.26
CA GLN A 274 15.75 7.74 21.30
C GLN A 274 14.92 8.81 22.01
N ARG A 275 13.92 9.37 21.32
CA ARG A 275 13.05 10.39 21.88
C ARG A 275 11.69 9.83 22.26
N ASP A 276 11.27 10.07 23.51
CA ASP A 276 9.93 9.69 23.92
C ASP A 276 8.84 10.60 23.30
N ILE A 277 7.61 10.12 23.29
CA ILE A 277 6.50 10.84 22.66
C ILE A 277 6.20 12.18 23.32
N PRO A 278 6.18 12.32 24.67
CA PRO A 278 6.01 13.62 25.34
C PRO A 278 7.09 14.64 24.92
N GLU A 279 8.35 14.23 24.84
CA GLU A 279 9.44 15.10 24.41
C GLU A 279 9.29 15.48 22.92
N PHE A 280 8.95 14.52 22.06
CA PHE A 280 8.64 14.81 20.66
C PHE A 280 7.54 15.85 20.52
N LYS A 281 6.41 15.69 21.21
CA LYS A 281 5.28 16.64 21.16
C LYS A 281 5.68 18.03 21.63
N LYS A 282 6.45 18.13 22.70
CA LYS A 282 6.97 19.40 23.22
C LYS A 282 7.87 20.08 22.18
N THR A 283 8.79 19.33 21.59
CA THR A 283 9.73 19.84 20.58
C THR A 283 9.00 20.26 19.30
N PHE A 284 8.06 19.44 18.82
CA PHE A 284 7.24 19.77 17.67
C PHE A 284 6.48 21.07 17.89
N ARG A 285 5.76 21.19 19.03
CA ARG A 285 5.02 22.41 19.38
C ARG A 285 5.93 23.65 19.35
N HIS A 286 7.08 23.58 19.99
CA HIS A 286 8.00 24.70 20.05
C HIS A 286 8.56 25.11 18.68
N ARG A 287 8.87 24.13 17.81
CA ARG A 287 9.47 24.40 16.50
C ARG A 287 8.47 24.89 15.46
N PHE A 288 7.22 24.46 15.55
CA PHE A 288 6.21 24.76 14.54
C PHE A 288 5.27 25.91 14.93
N TYR A 289 5.10 26.17 16.22
CA TYR A 289 4.13 27.15 16.69
C TYR A 289 4.74 28.20 17.66
N GLY A 290 5.97 28.07 18.09
CA GLY A 290 6.69 28.97 18.96
C GLY A 290 6.55 28.66 20.43
#